data_64bd4e83be6039745db99aa30d0c0c25
#
_entry.id   64bd4e83be6039745db99aa30d0c0c25
#
_cell.length_a   1.000
_cell.length_b   1.000
_cell.length_c   1.000
_cell.angle_alpha   90.00
_cell.angle_beta   90.00
_cell.angle_gamma   90.00
#
_symmetry.space_group_name_H-M   'P 1'
#
loop_
_entity.id
_entity.type
_entity.pdbx_description
1 polymer ?
#
loop_
_entity_poly.entity_id
_entity_poly.type
_entity_poly.pdbx_seq_one_letter_code
_entity_poly.pdbx_strand_id
1 'polypeptide(L)'
;NWSRDEPVTGALVGAARIGSCKVESSLALPLSGQVAVEILRVKPLERSREYSVFDFMSNDLTAEINKSLLIAEIAKEIVHVKELGKKVALVPGPAIIHSGADLYLKEIIQMGFVDVILTGNAFAVHDIEKALLNTSLGVNQSTGKPEEGGHRNHLWAINQINRAGGIRKAVESGLLQTGLMYECLQKGVHYVLAGSIRDDGPLVDVVTDCVKAQKEYIAALEDVAVVLMLASTLHSIAVGNLLKGSVKTVCVDINESTPMKLGNRGSKQAIGIVTDVCFFLSILSRDLRKHHEASAAVQVKREGQAF
;
A
#
# COMPACT_ATOMS: atom_id res chain seq x y z
N ASN A 1 29.64 9.01 10.85
CA ASN A 1 31.00 9.23 11.34
C ASN A 1 31.98 8.86 10.24
N TRP A 2 32.39 9.84 9.47
CA TRP A 2 33.47 9.70 8.52
C TRP A 2 34.76 10.03 9.25
N SER A 3 35.72 9.11 9.30
CA SER A 3 37.05 9.39 9.83
C SER A 3 37.80 10.30 8.84
N ARG A 4 38.55 11.28 9.36
CA ARG A 4 39.16 12.36 8.61
C ARG A 4 40.43 11.97 7.83
N ASP A 5 40.83 10.72 7.75
CA ASP A 5 42.19 10.33 7.40
C ASP A 5 42.33 9.39 6.19
N GLU A 6 41.33 9.20 5.36
CA GLU A 6 41.53 8.46 4.12
C GLU A 6 41.55 9.41 2.89
N PRO A 7 42.58 9.38 2.07
CA PRO A 7 42.64 10.17 0.85
C PRO A 7 41.69 9.56 -0.19
N VAL A 8 40.68 10.32 -0.60
CA VAL A 8 39.79 9.94 -1.71
C VAL A 8 40.55 10.17 -3.01
N THR A 9 41.25 9.14 -3.50
CA THR A 9 41.77 9.08 -4.86
C THR A 9 40.74 8.43 -5.77
N GLY A 10 40.02 9.24 -6.52
CA GLY A 10 39.09 8.75 -7.55
C GLY A 10 38.40 9.89 -8.24
N ALA A 11 38.86 10.23 -9.46
CA ALA A 11 38.13 11.12 -10.34
C ALA A 11 36.84 10.40 -10.80
N LEU A 12 35.70 10.83 -10.31
CA LEU A 12 34.37 10.41 -10.84
C LEU A 12 34.14 11.16 -12.16
N VAL A 13 34.52 10.54 -13.27
CA VAL A 13 34.10 10.94 -14.61
C VAL A 13 32.85 10.12 -14.98
N GLY A 14 31.69 10.76 -14.98
CA GLY A 14 30.48 10.14 -15.48
C GLY A 14 29.21 10.75 -14.89
N ALA A 15 28.24 11.05 -15.73
CA ALA A 15 26.94 11.47 -15.30
C ALA A 15 26.20 10.28 -14.66
N ALA A 16 26.11 10.26 -13.33
CA ALA A 16 25.32 9.26 -12.62
C ALA A 16 23.85 9.69 -12.55
N ARG A 17 22.95 8.79 -12.92
CA ARG A 17 21.52 8.97 -12.66
C ARG A 17 21.25 8.56 -11.23
N ILE A 18 20.87 9.53 -10.39
CA ILE A 18 20.35 9.26 -9.05
C ILE A 18 18.84 9.53 -9.09
N GLY A 19 18.05 8.49 -9.23
CA GLY A 19 16.58 8.61 -9.30
C GLY A 19 16.12 9.45 -10.50
N SER A 20 15.15 10.35 -10.28
CA SER A 20 14.58 11.24 -11.30
C SER A 20 15.33 12.57 -11.49
N CYS A 21 16.57 12.67 -11.06
CA CYS A 21 17.38 13.89 -11.15
C CYS A 21 18.52 13.75 -12.14
N LYS A 22 18.76 14.81 -12.97
CA LYS A 22 19.99 14.98 -13.75
C LYS A 22 21.04 15.64 -12.88
N VAL A 23 22.23 15.03 -12.81
CA VAL A 23 23.40 15.60 -12.14
C VAL A 23 24.27 16.23 -13.21
N GLU A 24 24.45 17.56 -13.16
CA GLU A 24 25.41 18.28 -14.01
C GLU A 24 26.61 18.65 -13.14
N SER A 25 27.81 18.22 -13.55
CA SER A 25 29.07 18.62 -12.92
C SER A 25 29.44 20.03 -13.38
N SER A 26 29.67 20.95 -12.44
CA SER A 26 30.32 22.21 -12.74
C SER A 26 31.84 22.04 -12.57
N LEU A 27 32.63 22.54 -13.53
CA LEU A 27 34.10 22.45 -13.57
C LEU A 27 34.74 22.80 -12.22
N ALA A 28 35.53 21.87 -11.70
CA ALA A 28 36.41 22.10 -10.57
C ALA A 28 37.57 23.01 -11.00
N LEU A 29 37.77 24.12 -10.33
CA LEU A 29 38.98 24.93 -10.44
C LEU A 29 40.11 24.24 -9.65
N PRO A 30 41.28 24.04 -10.23
CA PRO A 30 42.38 23.43 -9.52
C PRO A 30 42.96 24.44 -8.51
N LEU A 31 42.73 24.19 -7.24
CA LEU A 31 43.36 24.86 -6.14
C LEU A 31 44.54 24.01 -5.65
N SER A 32 45.75 24.53 -5.77
CA SER A 32 46.96 23.87 -5.30
C SER A 32 46.86 23.60 -3.78
N GLY A 33 46.85 22.32 -3.42
CA GLY A 33 47.01 21.87 -2.04
C GLY A 33 45.73 21.80 -1.19
N GLN A 34 44.54 21.94 -1.76
CA GLN A 34 43.25 21.75 -1.05
C GLN A 34 42.38 20.76 -1.79
N VAL A 35 41.63 19.95 -1.02
CA VAL A 35 40.63 19.02 -1.56
C VAL A 35 39.52 19.84 -2.20
N ALA A 36 39.37 19.74 -3.50
CA ALA A 36 38.24 20.34 -4.20
C ALA A 36 36.97 19.52 -3.88
N VAL A 37 36.03 20.11 -3.16
CA VAL A 37 34.71 19.56 -3.00
C VAL A 37 33.87 20.00 -4.19
N GLU A 38 33.56 19.06 -5.07
CA GLU A 38 32.68 19.32 -6.19
C GLU A 38 31.23 19.48 -5.65
N ILE A 39 30.69 20.68 -5.81
CA ILE A 39 29.28 20.93 -5.45
C ILE A 39 28.41 20.45 -6.61
N LEU A 40 27.84 19.27 -6.48
CA LEU A 40 26.85 18.76 -7.41
C LEU A 40 25.54 19.54 -7.28
N ARG A 41 25.21 20.34 -8.30
CA ARG A 41 23.87 20.91 -8.39
C ARG A 41 22.92 19.86 -8.96
N VAL A 42 22.03 19.37 -8.11
CA VAL A 42 20.90 18.53 -8.53
C VAL A 42 19.79 19.44 -9.02
N LYS A 43 19.57 19.49 -10.33
CA LYS A 43 18.38 20.12 -10.89
C LYS A 43 17.25 19.11 -10.94
N PRO A 44 16.08 19.40 -10.35
CA PRO A 44 14.89 18.58 -10.58
C PRO A 44 14.59 18.54 -12.08
N LEU A 45 14.24 17.37 -12.61
CA LEU A 45 13.70 17.28 -13.95
C LEU A 45 12.43 18.14 -14.03
N GLU A 46 12.35 19.04 -15.01
CA GLU A 46 11.11 19.76 -15.29
C GLU A 46 10.03 18.72 -15.60
N ARG A 47 9.11 18.54 -14.67
CA ARG A 47 7.90 17.77 -14.92
C ARG A 47 7.00 18.59 -15.82
N SER A 48 6.49 18.00 -16.90
CA SER A 48 5.31 18.53 -17.58
C SER A 48 4.24 18.80 -16.52
N ARG A 49 3.79 20.05 -16.43
CA ARG A 49 2.80 20.48 -15.43
C ARG A 49 1.41 19.91 -15.77
N GLU A 50 1.24 18.62 -15.61
CA GLU A 50 -0.08 18.07 -15.29
C GLU A 50 -0.24 18.24 -13.78
N TYR A 51 -1.08 19.17 -13.37
CA TYR A 51 -1.43 19.39 -11.97
C TYR A 51 -2.12 18.15 -11.43
N SER A 52 -1.37 17.28 -10.76
CA SER A 52 -1.98 16.20 -10.00
C SER A 52 -2.40 16.73 -8.63
N VAL A 53 -3.45 16.14 -8.06
CA VAL A 53 -3.87 16.42 -6.66
C VAL A 53 -2.72 16.30 -5.68
N PHE A 54 -1.75 15.44 -5.98
CA PHE A 54 -0.54 15.26 -5.19
C PHE A 54 0.45 16.46 -5.25
N ASP A 55 0.37 17.32 -6.27
CA ASP A 55 1.18 18.53 -6.36
C ASP A 55 0.55 19.70 -5.60
N PHE A 56 -0.78 19.72 -5.47
CA PHE A 56 -1.52 20.74 -4.75
C PHE A 56 -1.51 20.53 -3.22
N MET A 57 -1.46 19.26 -2.78
CA MET A 57 -1.58 18.87 -1.38
C MET A 57 -0.23 18.54 -0.73
N SER A 58 0.75 19.43 -0.85
CA SER A 58 1.99 19.30 -0.09
C SER A 58 1.73 19.61 1.39
N ASN A 59 1.68 18.58 2.22
CA ASN A 59 1.86 18.61 3.67
C ASN A 59 0.69 18.98 4.60
N ASP A 60 -0.55 19.16 4.16
CA ASP A 60 -1.63 19.48 5.11
C ASP A 60 -2.59 18.30 5.34
N LEU A 61 -2.76 17.99 6.61
CA LEU A 61 -3.86 17.18 7.13
C LEU A 61 -5.16 17.91 6.85
N THR A 62 -5.89 17.47 5.82
CA THR A 62 -7.08 18.17 5.38
C THR A 62 -8.33 17.67 6.07
N ALA A 63 -8.67 18.26 7.22
CA ALA A 63 -9.98 18.10 7.84
C ALA A 63 -11.08 18.87 7.09
N GLU A 64 -10.73 19.94 6.37
CA GLU A 64 -11.67 20.93 5.79
C GLU A 64 -11.96 20.74 4.30
N ILE A 65 -11.23 19.90 3.57
CA ILE A 65 -11.48 19.66 2.15
C ILE A 65 -12.67 18.71 1.96
N ASN A 66 -13.40 18.88 0.86
CA ASN A 66 -14.43 17.96 0.43
C ASN A 66 -13.82 16.57 0.15
N LYS A 67 -13.91 15.69 1.15
CA LYS A 67 -13.30 14.35 1.11
C LYS A 67 -13.75 13.54 -0.09
N SER A 68 -15.00 13.70 -0.51
CA SER A 68 -15.52 12.96 -1.68
C SER A 68 -14.83 13.37 -2.99
N LEU A 69 -14.54 14.66 -3.17
CA LEU A 69 -13.79 15.13 -4.34
C LEU A 69 -12.34 14.62 -4.31
N LEU A 70 -11.70 14.66 -3.14
CA LEU A 70 -10.35 14.14 -2.99
C LEU A 70 -10.28 12.64 -3.30
N ILE A 71 -11.24 11.86 -2.82
CA ILE A 71 -11.31 10.41 -3.09
C ILE A 71 -11.56 10.15 -4.58
N ALA A 72 -12.37 10.96 -5.24
CA ALA A 72 -12.59 10.86 -6.68
C ALA A 72 -11.31 11.11 -7.49
N GLU A 73 -10.47 12.08 -7.07
CA GLU A 73 -9.18 12.32 -7.72
C GLU A 73 -8.18 11.18 -7.45
N ILE A 74 -8.21 10.59 -6.25
CA ILE A 74 -7.41 9.38 -5.95
C ILE A 74 -7.86 8.21 -6.86
N ALA A 75 -9.17 8.05 -7.10
CA ALA A 75 -9.67 7.04 -8.02
C ALA A 75 -9.15 7.25 -9.45
N LYS A 76 -9.17 8.48 -9.96
CA LYS A 76 -8.60 8.81 -11.28
C LYS A 76 -7.11 8.49 -11.36
N GLU A 77 -6.36 8.82 -10.30
CA GLU A 77 -4.94 8.51 -10.24
C GLU A 77 -4.65 7.01 -10.26
N ILE A 78 -5.45 6.21 -9.54
CA ILE A 78 -5.34 4.75 -9.57
C ILE A 78 -5.59 4.23 -10.99
N VAL A 79 -6.64 4.70 -11.66
CA VAL A 79 -6.94 4.32 -13.04
C VAL A 79 -5.77 4.67 -13.96
N HIS A 80 -5.27 5.91 -13.89
CA HIS A 80 -4.16 6.37 -14.70
C HIS A 80 -2.89 5.52 -14.49
N VAL A 81 -2.56 5.19 -13.26
CA VAL A 81 -1.42 4.33 -12.90
C VAL A 81 -1.57 2.93 -13.51
N LYS A 82 -2.79 2.38 -13.49
CA LYS A 82 -3.08 1.07 -14.11
C LYS A 82 -2.96 1.14 -15.63
N GLU A 83 -3.40 2.20 -16.27
CA GLU A 83 -3.24 2.43 -17.72
C GLU A 83 -1.78 2.51 -18.14
N LEU A 84 -0.91 3.04 -17.26
CA LEU A 84 0.54 3.06 -17.45
C LEU A 84 1.23 1.70 -17.18
N GLY A 85 0.48 0.64 -16.86
CA GLY A 85 1.03 -0.67 -16.51
C GLY A 85 1.79 -0.69 -15.18
N LYS A 86 1.57 0.29 -14.31
CA LYS A 86 2.18 0.36 -12.97
C LYS A 86 1.30 -0.31 -11.93
N LYS A 87 1.90 -0.60 -10.77
CA LYS A 87 1.23 -1.32 -9.70
C LYS A 87 0.66 -0.38 -8.63
N VAL A 88 -0.45 -0.83 -8.05
CA VAL A 88 -1.08 -0.24 -6.87
C VAL A 88 -0.92 -1.19 -5.69
N ALA A 89 -0.36 -0.70 -4.59
CA ALA A 89 -0.21 -1.46 -3.36
C ALA A 89 -1.15 -0.96 -2.27
N LEU A 90 -1.62 -1.88 -1.44
CA LEU A 90 -2.41 -1.60 -0.24
C LEU A 90 -1.66 -2.00 1.01
N VAL A 91 -1.84 -1.21 2.07
CA VAL A 91 -1.38 -1.52 3.43
C VAL A 91 -2.61 -1.51 4.36
N PRO A 92 -3.44 -2.56 4.30
CA PRO A 92 -4.69 -2.60 5.06
C PRO A 92 -4.46 -3.02 6.51
N GLY A 93 -5.23 -2.44 7.42
CA GLY A 93 -5.33 -2.86 8.81
C GLY A 93 -6.58 -3.67 9.13
N PRO A 94 -6.63 -4.36 10.27
CA PRO A 94 -7.76 -5.21 10.68
C PRO A 94 -9.09 -4.46 10.80
N ALA A 95 -9.07 -3.15 11.05
CA ALA A 95 -10.26 -2.33 11.16
C ALA A 95 -11.14 -2.37 9.90
N ILE A 96 -10.58 -2.67 8.72
CA ILE A 96 -11.33 -2.88 7.47
C ILE A 96 -12.35 -4.00 7.63
N ILE A 97 -11.95 -5.09 8.30
CA ILE A 97 -12.84 -6.25 8.52
C ILE A 97 -13.92 -5.92 9.55
N HIS A 98 -13.51 -5.26 10.66
CA HIS A 98 -14.43 -4.95 11.75
C HIS A 98 -15.48 -3.91 11.37
N SER A 99 -15.13 -2.94 10.52
CA SER A 99 -16.03 -1.88 10.07
C SER A 99 -16.96 -2.31 8.93
N GLY A 100 -16.79 -3.52 8.36
CA GLY A 100 -17.53 -3.98 7.19
C GLY A 100 -17.04 -3.37 5.86
N ALA A 101 -15.91 -2.66 5.88
CA ALA A 101 -15.31 -2.07 4.69
C ALA A 101 -14.68 -3.09 3.74
N ASP A 102 -14.52 -4.33 4.19
CA ASP A 102 -14.02 -5.46 3.41
C ASP A 102 -14.85 -5.71 2.14
N LEU A 103 -16.16 -5.44 2.16
CA LEU A 103 -17.02 -5.58 0.99
C LEU A 103 -16.57 -4.66 -0.17
N TYR A 104 -16.28 -3.41 0.13
CA TYR A 104 -15.79 -2.44 -0.86
C TYR A 104 -14.37 -2.75 -1.33
N LEU A 105 -13.51 -3.20 -0.41
CA LEU A 105 -12.16 -3.61 -0.75
C LEU A 105 -12.16 -4.85 -1.64
N LYS A 106 -13.05 -5.81 -1.38
CA LYS A 106 -13.29 -6.99 -2.22
C LYS A 106 -13.63 -6.59 -3.66
N GLU A 107 -14.57 -5.66 -3.84
CA GLU A 107 -14.94 -5.14 -5.16
C GLU A 107 -13.73 -4.52 -5.88
N ILE A 108 -12.93 -3.71 -5.18
CA ILE A 108 -11.74 -3.06 -5.76
C ILE A 108 -10.72 -4.11 -6.22
N ILE A 109 -10.51 -5.17 -5.44
CA ILE A 109 -9.66 -6.31 -5.81
C ILE A 109 -10.22 -7.03 -7.04
N GLN A 110 -11.52 -7.30 -7.05
CA GLN A 110 -12.19 -8.00 -8.15
C GLN A 110 -12.13 -7.24 -9.46
N MET A 111 -12.19 -5.91 -9.42
CA MET A 111 -12.00 -5.01 -10.58
C MET A 111 -10.55 -4.93 -11.06
N GLY A 112 -9.57 -5.50 -10.32
CA GLY A 112 -8.16 -5.54 -10.73
C GLY A 112 -7.37 -4.27 -10.44
N PHE A 113 -7.84 -3.42 -9.53
CA PHE A 113 -7.14 -2.19 -9.15
C PHE A 113 -6.10 -2.37 -8.04
N VAL A 114 -5.90 -3.59 -7.56
CA VAL A 114 -4.91 -3.93 -6.52
C VAL A 114 -3.96 -4.98 -7.04
N ASP A 115 -2.66 -4.74 -6.92
CA ASP A 115 -1.61 -5.66 -7.36
C ASP A 115 -0.84 -6.26 -6.19
N VAL A 116 -0.73 -5.50 -5.09
CA VAL A 116 0.09 -5.89 -3.93
C VAL A 116 -0.64 -5.55 -2.63
N ILE A 117 -0.58 -6.47 -1.66
CA ILE A 117 -1.02 -6.23 -0.27
C ILE A 117 0.14 -6.48 0.68
N LEU A 118 0.49 -5.44 1.47
CA LEU A 118 1.52 -5.49 2.50
C LEU A 118 0.86 -5.29 3.86
N THR A 119 0.78 -6.34 4.66
CA THR A 119 0.04 -6.28 5.92
C THR A 119 0.60 -7.24 6.96
N GLY A 120 -0.08 -7.39 8.08
CA GLY A 120 0.29 -8.30 9.16
C GLY A 120 -0.62 -9.50 9.28
N ASN A 121 -0.24 -10.39 10.19
CA ASN A 121 -1.01 -11.58 10.55
C ASN A 121 -2.47 -11.24 10.91
N ALA A 122 -2.70 -10.21 11.72
CA ALA A 122 -4.02 -9.86 12.23
C ALA A 122 -5.03 -9.57 11.11
N PHE A 123 -4.65 -8.84 10.04
CA PHE A 123 -5.55 -8.58 8.93
C PHE A 123 -6.03 -9.87 8.28
N ALA A 124 -5.09 -10.76 7.95
CA ALA A 124 -5.42 -12.02 7.30
C ALA A 124 -6.27 -12.94 8.20
N VAL A 125 -5.93 -13.03 9.48
CA VAL A 125 -6.66 -13.89 10.42
C VAL A 125 -8.10 -13.39 10.63
N HIS A 126 -8.33 -12.08 10.77
CA HIS A 126 -9.69 -11.54 10.92
C HIS A 126 -10.54 -11.72 9.67
N ASP A 127 -9.95 -11.60 8.47
CA ASP A 127 -10.63 -11.92 7.22
C ASP A 127 -11.04 -13.40 7.16
N ILE A 128 -10.12 -14.30 7.52
CA ILE A 128 -10.36 -15.74 7.54
C ILE A 128 -11.38 -16.12 8.62
N GLU A 129 -11.28 -15.55 9.83
CA GLU A 129 -12.27 -15.76 10.90
C GLU A 129 -13.67 -15.38 10.41
N LYS A 130 -13.79 -14.20 9.76
CA LYS A 130 -15.06 -13.76 9.19
C LYS A 130 -15.54 -14.69 8.09
N ALA A 131 -14.67 -15.14 7.21
CA ALA A 131 -15.02 -16.03 6.11
C ALA A 131 -15.49 -17.41 6.58
N LEU A 132 -14.90 -17.96 7.66
CA LEU A 132 -15.19 -19.30 8.15
C LEU A 132 -16.33 -19.32 9.19
N LEU A 133 -16.43 -18.27 10.03
CA LEU A 133 -17.31 -18.28 11.22
C LEU A 133 -18.28 -17.09 11.27
N ASN A 134 -18.21 -16.15 10.31
CA ASN A 134 -18.97 -14.90 10.31
C ASN A 134 -18.77 -14.07 11.60
N THR A 135 -17.61 -14.22 12.26
CA THR A 135 -17.22 -13.43 13.43
C THR A 135 -15.93 -12.66 13.15
N SER A 136 -15.72 -11.57 13.87
CA SER A 136 -14.45 -10.84 13.88
C SER A 136 -14.20 -10.37 15.31
N LEU A 137 -13.07 -10.77 15.89
CA LEU A 137 -12.79 -10.65 17.33
C LEU A 137 -13.92 -11.25 18.21
N GLY A 138 -14.53 -12.34 17.76
CA GLY A 138 -15.64 -12.98 18.46
C GLY A 138 -16.96 -12.22 18.44
N VAL A 139 -17.06 -11.14 17.66
CA VAL A 139 -18.32 -10.41 17.43
C VAL A 139 -18.94 -10.90 16.13
N ASN A 140 -20.19 -11.34 16.18
CA ASN A 140 -20.93 -11.77 15.00
C ASN A 140 -21.20 -10.58 14.08
N GLN A 141 -20.77 -10.69 12.83
CA GLN A 141 -20.80 -9.58 11.87
C GLN A 141 -22.22 -9.25 11.37
N SER A 142 -23.16 -10.18 11.48
CA SER A 142 -24.55 -9.96 11.07
C SER A 142 -25.40 -9.33 12.18
N THR A 143 -25.12 -9.66 13.44
CA THR A 143 -25.93 -9.21 14.59
C THR A 143 -25.26 -8.11 15.40
N GLY A 144 -23.96 -7.91 15.27
CA GLY A 144 -23.15 -6.98 16.07
C GLY A 144 -23.01 -7.39 17.53
N LYS A 145 -23.40 -8.63 17.90
CA LYS A 145 -23.34 -9.12 19.29
C LYS A 145 -22.12 -10.00 19.52
N PRO A 146 -21.49 -9.91 20.71
CA PRO A 146 -20.45 -10.87 21.09
C PRO A 146 -21.01 -12.30 21.14
N GLU A 147 -20.27 -13.26 20.62
CA GLU A 147 -20.57 -14.68 20.75
C GLU A 147 -19.94 -15.28 22.01
N GLU A 148 -20.62 -16.24 22.62
CA GLU A 148 -20.08 -16.95 23.77
C GLU A 148 -18.79 -17.70 23.37
N GLY A 149 -17.67 -17.39 24.05
CA GLY A 149 -16.37 -17.94 23.72
C GLY A 149 -15.77 -17.44 22.39
N GLY A 150 -16.28 -16.35 21.85
CA GLY A 150 -15.87 -15.79 20.54
C GLY A 150 -14.39 -15.51 20.39
N HIS A 151 -13.65 -15.25 21.50
CA HIS A 151 -12.19 -15.12 21.50
C HIS A 151 -11.47 -16.40 21.03
N ARG A 152 -12.10 -17.57 21.07
CA ARG A 152 -11.57 -18.83 20.54
C ARG A 152 -11.65 -18.90 19.03
N ASN A 153 -12.55 -18.16 18.40
CA ASN A 153 -12.78 -18.19 16.95
C ASN A 153 -11.53 -17.76 16.19
N HIS A 154 -10.84 -16.74 16.68
CA HIS A 154 -9.58 -16.27 16.11
C HIS A 154 -8.50 -17.37 16.10
N LEU A 155 -8.26 -18.00 17.24
CA LEU A 155 -7.28 -19.09 17.36
C LEU A 155 -7.71 -20.33 16.57
N TRP A 156 -9.01 -20.60 16.52
CA TRP A 156 -9.54 -21.71 15.73
C TRP A 156 -9.29 -21.48 14.24
N ALA A 157 -9.55 -20.29 13.72
CA ALA A 157 -9.28 -19.92 12.33
C ALA A 157 -7.79 -20.11 11.96
N ILE A 158 -6.87 -19.63 12.82
CA ILE A 158 -5.43 -19.85 12.66
C ILE A 158 -5.11 -21.34 12.56
N ASN A 159 -5.63 -22.13 13.49
CA ASN A 159 -5.36 -23.56 13.54
C ASN A 159 -5.89 -24.31 12.31
N GLN A 160 -7.05 -23.92 11.76
CA GLN A 160 -7.58 -24.55 10.54
C GLN A 160 -6.69 -24.26 9.33
N ILE A 161 -6.24 -23.03 9.16
CA ILE A 161 -5.35 -22.65 8.04
C ILE A 161 -3.98 -23.32 8.19
N ASN A 162 -3.41 -23.32 9.41
CA ASN A 162 -2.12 -23.96 9.67
C ASN A 162 -2.18 -25.48 9.44
N ARG A 163 -3.30 -26.13 9.81
CA ARG A 163 -3.54 -27.55 9.55
C ARG A 163 -3.65 -27.84 8.04
N ALA A 164 -4.28 -26.95 7.28
CA ALA A 164 -4.34 -27.04 5.81
C ALA A 164 -2.96 -26.84 5.15
N GLY A 165 -2.00 -26.24 5.87
CA GLY A 165 -0.65 -25.93 5.39
C GLY A 165 -0.56 -24.59 4.68
N GLY A 166 -1.42 -23.63 5.04
CA GLY A 166 -1.42 -22.25 4.59
C GLY A 166 -2.68 -21.83 3.82
N ILE A 167 -2.79 -20.54 3.57
CA ILE A 167 -3.96 -19.91 2.94
C ILE A 167 -4.23 -20.49 1.54
N ARG A 168 -3.18 -20.61 0.72
CA ARG A 168 -3.32 -21.18 -0.64
C ARG A 168 -3.88 -22.59 -0.62
N LYS A 169 -3.36 -23.47 0.22
CA LYS A 169 -3.84 -24.84 0.35
C LYS A 169 -5.25 -24.92 0.93
N ALA A 170 -5.60 -24.00 1.83
CA ALA A 170 -6.96 -23.88 2.35
C ALA A 170 -7.97 -23.50 1.25
N VAL A 171 -7.58 -22.65 0.31
CA VAL A 171 -8.40 -22.33 -0.88
C VAL A 171 -8.49 -23.52 -1.82
N GLU A 172 -7.37 -24.16 -2.16
CA GLU A 172 -7.31 -25.33 -3.05
C GLU A 172 -8.14 -26.53 -2.52
N SER A 173 -8.16 -26.74 -1.20
CA SER A 173 -8.97 -27.77 -0.55
C SER A 173 -10.45 -27.41 -0.39
N GLY A 174 -10.85 -26.18 -0.71
CA GLY A 174 -12.21 -25.71 -0.52
C GLY A 174 -12.57 -25.36 0.93
N LEU A 175 -11.59 -25.33 1.85
CA LEU A 175 -11.79 -24.89 3.23
C LEU A 175 -12.10 -23.37 3.28
N LEU A 176 -11.35 -22.56 2.51
CA LEU A 176 -11.57 -21.12 2.40
C LEU A 176 -12.13 -20.80 1.01
N GLN A 177 -13.39 -20.33 0.96
CA GLN A 177 -14.13 -20.10 -0.30
C GLN A 177 -14.54 -18.63 -0.49
N THR A 178 -14.26 -17.78 0.47
CA THR A 178 -14.60 -16.34 0.43
C THR A 178 -13.63 -15.56 1.30
N GLY A 179 -13.75 -14.23 1.32
CA GLY A 179 -12.88 -13.33 2.05
C GLY A 179 -11.87 -12.62 1.15
N LEU A 180 -11.17 -11.63 1.72
CA LEU A 180 -10.18 -10.83 0.97
C LEU A 180 -8.96 -11.68 0.59
N MET A 181 -8.50 -12.57 1.47
CA MET A 181 -7.36 -13.44 1.19
C MET A 181 -7.71 -14.45 0.08
N TYR A 182 -8.96 -14.93 0.05
CA TYR A 182 -9.46 -15.74 -1.07
C TYR A 182 -9.44 -14.96 -2.38
N GLU A 183 -9.98 -13.75 -2.41
CA GLU A 183 -10.02 -12.90 -3.61
C GLU A 183 -8.61 -12.54 -4.11
N CYS A 184 -7.67 -12.30 -3.20
CA CYS A 184 -6.27 -12.07 -3.56
C CYS A 184 -5.69 -13.23 -4.36
N LEU A 185 -5.94 -14.47 -3.93
CA LEU A 185 -5.47 -15.65 -4.65
C LEU A 185 -6.18 -15.83 -6.00
N GLN A 186 -7.49 -15.60 -6.06
CA GLN A 186 -8.27 -15.70 -7.30
C GLN A 186 -7.82 -14.68 -8.37
N LYS A 187 -7.46 -13.47 -7.93
CA LYS A 187 -7.04 -12.38 -8.81
C LYS A 187 -5.53 -12.30 -9.03
N GLY A 188 -4.76 -13.18 -8.41
CA GLY A 188 -3.30 -13.16 -8.52
C GLY A 188 -2.64 -11.97 -7.83
N VAL A 189 -3.32 -11.35 -6.85
CA VAL A 189 -2.76 -10.27 -6.05
C VAL A 189 -1.64 -10.83 -5.17
N HIS A 190 -0.46 -10.24 -5.28
CA HIS A 190 0.67 -10.61 -4.44
C HIS A 190 0.47 -10.07 -3.01
N TYR A 191 0.65 -10.90 -2.00
CA TYR A 191 0.57 -10.42 -0.62
C TYR A 191 1.79 -10.87 0.20
N VAL A 192 2.20 -10.02 1.13
CA VAL A 192 3.22 -10.32 2.14
C VAL A 192 2.64 -10.05 3.52
N LEU A 193 2.62 -11.09 4.36
CA LEU A 193 2.17 -11.01 5.74
C LEU A 193 3.39 -10.94 6.65
N ALA A 194 3.61 -9.79 7.31
CA ALA A 194 4.71 -9.62 8.24
C ALA A 194 4.26 -9.91 9.68
N GLY A 195 5.07 -10.67 10.41
CA GLY A 195 4.84 -10.96 11.82
C GLY A 195 5.08 -9.76 12.73
N SER A 196 4.46 -9.81 13.89
CA SER A 196 4.54 -8.78 14.93
C SER A 196 4.59 -9.43 16.30
N ILE A 197 5.22 -8.76 17.28
CA ILE A 197 5.19 -9.16 18.70
C ILE A 197 3.79 -9.14 19.33
N ARG A 198 2.78 -8.67 18.60
CA ARG A 198 1.37 -8.62 19.03
C ARG A 198 0.55 -9.81 18.54
N ASP A 199 1.14 -10.70 17.75
CA ASP A 199 0.41 -11.82 17.15
C ASP A 199 0.15 -12.91 18.20
N ASP A 200 -1.10 -13.38 18.27
CA ASP A 200 -1.54 -14.46 19.17
C ASP A 200 -1.25 -15.87 18.60
N GLY A 201 -0.30 -15.97 17.73
CA GLY A 201 0.09 -17.13 16.94
C GLY A 201 -0.01 -16.82 15.45
N PRO A 202 1.08 -16.96 14.70
CA PRO A 202 1.08 -16.62 13.27
C PRO A 202 0.50 -17.73 12.43
N LEU A 203 -0.12 -17.35 11.30
CA LEU A 203 -0.33 -18.24 10.18
C LEU A 203 1.03 -18.72 9.64
N VAL A 204 1.07 -19.92 9.06
CA VAL A 204 2.30 -20.44 8.41
C VAL A 204 2.76 -19.58 7.24
N ASP A 205 1.87 -18.78 6.67
CA ASP A 205 2.14 -17.83 5.58
C ASP A 205 2.85 -16.55 6.06
N VAL A 206 2.96 -16.34 7.38
CA VAL A 206 3.52 -15.13 7.96
C VAL A 206 5.03 -15.18 8.04
N VAL A 207 5.69 -14.16 7.55
CA VAL A 207 7.14 -13.97 7.68
C VAL A 207 7.44 -13.41 9.06
N THR A 208 7.89 -14.25 9.98
CA THR A 208 8.15 -13.92 11.39
C THR A 208 9.47 -13.17 11.61
N ASP A 209 10.44 -13.33 10.69
CA ASP A 209 11.69 -12.57 10.73
C ASP A 209 11.47 -11.17 10.15
N CYS A 210 11.63 -10.13 10.98
CA CYS A 210 11.41 -8.74 10.60
C CYS A 210 12.33 -8.27 9.47
N VAL A 211 13.57 -8.73 9.42
CA VAL A 211 14.52 -8.34 8.37
C VAL A 211 14.15 -9.00 7.04
N LYS A 212 13.72 -10.25 7.09
CA LYS A 212 13.22 -10.96 5.93
C LYS A 212 11.93 -10.32 5.41
N ALA A 213 10.98 -9.98 6.31
CA ALA A 213 9.75 -9.29 5.96
C ALA A 213 10.00 -7.94 5.27
N GLN A 214 10.97 -7.15 5.76
CA GLN A 214 11.37 -5.90 5.09
C GLN A 214 11.90 -6.14 3.68
N LYS A 215 12.72 -7.16 3.46
CA LYS A 215 13.25 -7.49 2.12
C LYS A 215 12.12 -7.89 1.17
N GLU A 216 11.16 -8.68 1.64
CA GLU A 216 10.00 -9.08 0.85
C GLU A 216 9.08 -7.88 0.55
N TYR A 217 8.89 -6.96 1.49
CA TYR A 217 8.17 -5.70 1.25
C TYR A 217 8.87 -4.85 0.18
N ILE A 218 10.20 -4.68 0.26
CA ILE A 218 10.98 -3.94 -0.75
C ILE A 218 10.80 -4.55 -2.13
N ALA A 219 10.91 -5.87 -2.25
CA ALA A 219 10.73 -6.58 -3.52
C ALA A 219 9.30 -6.42 -4.07
N ALA A 220 8.29 -6.52 -3.20
CA ALA A 220 6.89 -6.35 -3.60
C ALA A 220 6.54 -4.92 -4.03
N LEU A 221 7.28 -3.91 -3.54
CA LEU A 221 7.12 -2.50 -3.90
C LEU A 221 7.77 -2.13 -5.24
N GLU A 222 8.40 -3.06 -5.93
CA GLU A 222 8.95 -2.81 -7.26
C GLU A 222 7.82 -2.53 -8.26
N ASP A 223 7.99 -1.44 -9.03
CA ASP A 223 7.01 -0.90 -9.99
C ASP A 223 5.71 -0.36 -9.38
N VAL A 224 5.62 -0.28 -8.06
CA VAL A 224 4.48 0.37 -7.39
C VAL A 224 4.57 1.89 -7.58
N ALA A 225 3.48 2.51 -8.03
CA ALA A 225 3.38 3.95 -8.23
C ALA A 225 2.41 4.61 -7.23
N VAL A 226 1.44 3.86 -6.71
CA VAL A 226 0.48 4.33 -5.71
C VAL A 226 0.44 3.35 -4.54
N VAL A 227 0.45 3.87 -3.32
CA VAL A 227 0.25 3.09 -2.08
C VAL A 227 -0.91 3.68 -1.29
N LEU A 228 -1.89 2.85 -0.97
CA LEU A 228 -2.99 3.19 -0.06
C LEU A 228 -2.76 2.52 1.29
N MET A 229 -2.58 3.32 2.34
CA MET A 229 -2.43 2.88 3.73
C MET A 229 -3.77 3.09 4.43
N LEU A 230 -4.42 1.99 4.82
CA LEU A 230 -5.82 1.99 5.22
C LEU A 230 -5.98 1.43 6.65
N ALA A 231 -6.25 2.32 7.60
CA ALA A 231 -6.50 1.97 9.02
C ALA A 231 -5.42 1.02 9.60
N SER A 232 -4.16 1.30 9.29
CA SER A 232 -2.99 0.52 9.73
C SER A 232 -1.89 1.47 10.19
N THR A 233 -1.46 1.40 11.43
CA THR A 233 -0.36 2.24 11.95
C THR A 233 1.00 1.57 11.77
N LEU A 234 1.15 0.34 12.26
CA LEU A 234 2.44 -0.36 12.30
C LEU A 234 3.00 -0.59 10.89
N HIS A 235 2.22 -1.28 10.05
CA HIS A 235 2.66 -1.63 8.69
C HIS A 235 2.73 -0.40 7.77
N SER A 236 1.86 0.60 7.96
CA SER A 236 1.93 1.86 7.21
C SER A 236 3.23 2.61 7.47
N ILE A 237 3.65 2.71 8.72
CA ILE A 237 4.94 3.35 9.06
C ILE A 237 6.11 2.52 8.52
N ALA A 238 6.05 1.19 8.64
CA ALA A 238 7.09 0.31 8.11
C ALA A 238 7.23 0.46 6.59
N VAL A 239 6.12 0.38 5.85
CA VAL A 239 6.11 0.56 4.40
C VAL A 239 6.53 1.98 4.02
N GLY A 240 6.04 3.01 4.71
CA GLY A 240 6.39 4.41 4.46
C GLY A 240 7.91 4.68 4.52
N ASN A 241 8.63 3.96 5.41
CA ASN A 241 10.09 4.05 5.49
C ASN A 241 10.81 3.39 4.29
N LEU A 242 10.14 2.53 3.54
CA LEU A 242 10.70 1.78 2.40
C LEU A 242 10.37 2.42 1.04
N LEU A 243 9.43 3.38 1.01
CA LEU A 243 8.95 3.98 -0.22
C LEU A 243 10.00 4.92 -0.85
N LYS A 244 10.10 4.86 -2.17
CA LYS A 244 10.83 5.85 -2.96
C LYS A 244 10.02 7.16 -3.01
N GLY A 245 10.68 8.31 -3.04
CA GLY A 245 10.01 9.62 -3.08
C GLY A 245 9.13 9.89 -4.30
N SER A 246 9.15 9.02 -5.31
CA SER A 246 8.28 9.08 -6.49
C SER A 246 6.95 8.35 -6.32
N VAL A 247 6.78 7.56 -5.25
CA VAL A 247 5.57 6.79 -5.00
C VAL A 247 4.53 7.67 -4.34
N LYS A 248 3.37 7.81 -4.97
CA LYS A 248 2.23 8.55 -4.42
C LYS A 248 1.61 7.75 -3.28
N THR A 249 1.47 8.38 -2.12
CA THR A 249 1.03 7.69 -0.91
C THR A 249 -0.23 8.37 -0.35
N VAL A 250 -1.25 7.58 -0.06
CA VAL A 250 -2.48 8.03 0.62
C VAL A 250 -2.59 7.26 1.93
N CYS A 251 -2.70 7.98 3.03
CA CYS A 251 -2.90 7.39 4.36
C CYS A 251 -4.27 7.78 4.89
N VAL A 252 -5.11 6.79 5.12
CA VAL A 252 -6.48 6.93 5.64
C VAL A 252 -6.55 6.30 7.01
N ASP A 253 -6.84 7.09 8.01
CA ASP A 253 -7.04 6.62 9.39
C ASP A 253 -8.06 7.52 10.09
N ILE A 254 -8.81 6.96 11.02
CA ILE A 254 -9.70 7.75 11.88
C ILE A 254 -8.90 8.57 12.90
N ASN A 255 -7.70 8.10 13.22
CA ASN A 255 -6.77 8.78 14.12
C ASN A 255 -5.71 9.54 13.29
N GLU A 256 -5.63 10.86 13.52
CA GLU A 256 -4.69 11.75 12.83
C GLU A 256 -3.20 11.41 13.08
N SER A 257 -2.89 10.69 14.16
CA SER A 257 -1.51 10.41 14.54
C SER A 257 -0.73 9.59 13.50
N THR A 258 -1.40 8.70 12.75
CA THR A 258 -0.74 7.89 11.71
C THR A 258 -0.36 8.73 10.48
N PRO A 259 -1.27 9.50 9.87
CA PRO A 259 -0.92 10.44 8.81
C PRO A 259 0.15 11.46 9.22
N MET A 260 0.06 12.03 10.42
CA MET A 260 1.07 12.96 10.95
C MET A 260 2.46 12.33 11.05
N LYS A 261 2.56 11.11 11.58
CA LYS A 261 3.86 10.41 11.71
C LYS A 261 4.48 10.11 10.35
N LEU A 262 3.68 9.77 9.35
CA LEU A 262 4.15 9.56 7.98
C LEU A 262 4.67 10.86 7.36
N GLY A 263 3.95 11.97 7.49
CA GLY A 263 4.38 13.29 7.03
C GLY A 263 5.70 13.74 7.65
N ASN A 264 5.86 13.55 8.96
CA ASN A 264 7.06 13.93 9.71
C ASN A 264 8.31 13.07 9.36
N ARG A 265 8.14 11.88 8.81
CA ARG A 265 9.23 10.96 8.47
C ARG A 265 9.76 11.09 7.03
N GLY A 266 9.38 12.16 6.33
CA GLY A 266 9.94 12.47 5.01
C GLY A 266 9.18 11.90 3.83
N SER A 267 8.02 11.28 4.04
CA SER A 267 7.08 10.95 2.96
C SER A 267 6.39 12.23 2.46
N LYS A 268 7.16 13.16 1.89
CA LYS A 268 6.71 14.48 1.42
C LYS A 268 5.59 14.45 0.38
N GLN A 269 5.20 13.28 -0.08
CA GLN A 269 4.14 13.05 -1.06
C GLN A 269 2.97 12.23 -0.49
N ALA A 270 2.89 12.10 0.85
CA ALA A 270 1.80 11.40 1.50
C ALA A 270 0.62 12.36 1.74
N ILE A 271 -0.53 12.02 1.20
CA ILE A 271 -1.81 12.66 1.53
C ILE A 271 -2.39 11.95 2.75
N GLY A 272 -2.55 12.67 3.84
CA GLY A 272 -3.23 12.20 5.03
C GLY A 272 -4.72 12.54 5.00
N ILE A 273 -5.59 11.54 5.13
CA ILE A 273 -7.05 11.73 5.18
C ILE A 273 -7.56 11.20 6.51
N VAL A 274 -8.00 12.09 7.38
CA VAL A 274 -8.60 11.71 8.66
C VAL A 274 -10.09 11.44 8.41
N THR A 275 -10.44 10.16 8.33
CA THR A 275 -11.81 9.71 8.08
C THR A 275 -11.98 8.23 8.43
N ASP A 276 -13.23 7.79 8.51
CA ASP A 276 -13.59 6.39 8.60
C ASP A 276 -13.20 5.64 7.31
N VAL A 277 -12.59 4.47 7.45
CA VAL A 277 -12.09 3.68 6.32
C VAL A 277 -13.23 3.09 5.48
N CYS A 278 -14.38 2.79 6.09
CA CYS A 278 -15.56 2.30 5.38
C CYS A 278 -16.13 3.41 4.48
N PHE A 279 -16.23 4.64 4.99
CA PHE A 279 -16.62 5.81 4.18
C PHE A 279 -15.66 6.01 3.00
N PHE A 280 -14.34 5.98 3.24
CA PHE A 280 -13.34 6.13 2.19
C PHE A 280 -13.48 5.06 1.10
N LEU A 281 -13.50 3.78 1.49
CA LEU A 281 -13.56 2.66 0.56
C LEU A 281 -14.88 2.60 -0.20
N SER A 282 -16.00 2.99 0.41
CA SER A 282 -17.31 3.03 -0.26
C SER A 282 -17.34 4.02 -1.44
N ILE A 283 -16.75 5.21 -1.24
CA ILE A 283 -16.66 6.21 -2.31
C ILE A 283 -15.63 5.78 -3.36
N LEU A 284 -14.47 5.29 -2.93
CA LEU A 284 -13.42 4.83 -3.82
C LEU A 284 -13.91 3.69 -4.72
N SER A 285 -14.56 2.66 -4.15
CA SER A 285 -15.11 1.53 -4.92
C SER A 285 -16.15 2.01 -5.94
N ARG A 286 -17.05 2.89 -5.53
CA ARG A 286 -18.06 3.47 -6.42
C ARG A 286 -17.44 4.19 -7.62
N ASP A 287 -16.42 5.01 -7.37
CA ASP A 287 -15.82 5.82 -8.43
C ASP A 287 -14.90 4.98 -9.34
N LEU A 288 -14.16 4.02 -8.80
CA LEU A 288 -13.42 3.03 -9.59
C LEU A 288 -14.33 2.16 -10.46
N ARG A 289 -15.52 1.78 -9.96
CA ARG A 289 -16.52 1.02 -10.73
C ARG A 289 -16.97 1.78 -11.97
N LYS A 290 -17.27 3.09 -11.84
CA LYS A 290 -17.64 3.94 -12.99
C LYS A 290 -16.56 3.92 -14.08
N HIS A 291 -15.29 4.01 -13.70
CA HIS A 291 -14.18 3.95 -14.64
C HIS A 291 -14.03 2.56 -15.26
N HIS A 292 -14.19 1.50 -14.50
CA HIS A 292 -14.12 0.12 -14.97
C HIS A 292 -15.23 -0.17 -16.00
N GLU A 293 -16.47 0.22 -15.71
CA GLU A 293 -17.62 0.07 -16.62
C GLU A 293 -17.44 0.89 -17.91
N ALA A 294 -16.95 2.14 -17.79
CA ALA A 294 -16.66 2.98 -18.95
C ALA A 294 -15.59 2.35 -19.86
N SER A 295 -14.53 1.81 -19.28
CA SER A 295 -13.45 1.14 -20.03
C SER A 295 -13.95 -0.12 -20.72
N ALA A 296 -14.76 -0.95 -20.06
CA ALA A 296 -15.37 -2.14 -20.62
C ALA A 296 -16.30 -1.79 -21.81
N ALA A 297 -17.11 -0.74 -21.71
CA ALA A 297 -17.98 -0.28 -22.77
C ALA A 297 -17.21 0.20 -24.02
N VAL A 298 -16.05 0.83 -23.84
CA VAL A 298 -15.18 1.26 -24.96
C VAL A 298 -14.55 0.04 -25.64
N GLN A 299 -14.15 -0.97 -24.88
CA GLN A 299 -13.54 -2.17 -25.43
C GLN A 299 -14.54 -2.98 -26.28
N VAL A 300 -15.76 -3.18 -25.79
CA VAL A 300 -16.85 -3.85 -26.54
C VAL A 300 -17.16 -3.12 -27.85
N LYS A 301 -17.16 -1.77 -27.85
CA LYS A 301 -17.37 -1.00 -29.08
C LYS A 301 -16.25 -1.17 -30.11
N ARG A 302 -15.00 -1.28 -29.66
CA ARG A 302 -13.83 -1.50 -30.53
C ARG A 302 -13.86 -2.90 -31.16
N GLU A 303 -14.22 -3.92 -30.38
CA GLU A 303 -14.34 -5.29 -30.91
C GLU A 303 -15.53 -5.46 -31.86
N GLY A 304 -16.65 -4.79 -31.59
CA GLY A 304 -17.84 -4.79 -32.51
C GLY A 304 -17.66 -3.99 -33.78
N GLN A 305 -16.64 -3.14 -33.91
CA GLN A 305 -16.30 -2.41 -35.14
C GLN A 305 -15.22 -3.11 -36.00
N ALA A 306 -14.61 -4.18 -35.46
CA ALA A 306 -13.57 -4.94 -36.15
C ALA A 306 -14.13 -6.12 -36.98
N PHE A 307 -15.45 -6.27 -37.07
CA PHE A 307 -16.20 -7.16 -37.96
C PHE A 307 -17.02 -6.34 -38.94
#